data_dc376531008f8b22182dee42f6377bb4
#
_entry.id   dc376531008f8b22182dee42f6377bb4
#
_cell.length_a   1.000
_cell.length_b   1.000
_cell.length_c   1.000
_cell.angle_alpha   90.00
_cell.angle_beta   90.00
_cell.angle_gamma   90.00
#
_symmetry.space_group_name_H-M   'P 1'
#
loop_
_entity.id
_entity.type
_entity.pdbx_description
1 polymer ?
#
loop_
_entity_poly.entity_id
_entity_poly.type
_entity_poly.pdbx_seq_one_letter_code
_entity_poly.pdbx_strand_id
1 'polypeptide(L)'
;MSRYIISLTLALMPLMLLGQSEPIDLQKKDTVEYKEQYGLRVGADISKLVLSFVDEDYTGLELVGDYRLTHKLYLAAEIGNETKTQSENLAQTLLYNFETSGSYIKAGVDMNTYENWFGMNNSIILGGRYAVASFSQTLNDYTIYDSNQYYNQEFLAGAEPGREFTGLTASWLEFIVGIKAELFANIYVGMSARLGFLVTNKEDDNFPNLWIPGFNKVTDGSNFGVNYNYSISYLIPFYKKSKKKKEPNQQ
;
A
#
# COMPACT_ATOMS: atom_id res chain seq x y z
N MET A 1 23.40 1.56 -15.46
CA MET A 1 22.28 2.09 -14.64
C MET A 1 22.71 2.69 -13.29
N SER A 2 23.61 2.09 -12.51
CA SER A 2 24.04 2.63 -11.20
C SER A 2 24.60 4.06 -11.23
N ARG A 3 25.29 4.46 -12.30
CA ARG A 3 25.89 5.81 -12.44
C ARG A 3 24.85 6.91 -12.53
N TYR A 4 23.69 6.66 -13.16
CA TYR A 4 22.59 7.64 -13.27
C TYR A 4 21.81 7.78 -11.95
N ILE A 5 21.66 6.69 -11.19
CA ILE A 5 21.01 6.71 -9.87
C ILE A 5 21.86 7.54 -8.89
N ILE A 6 23.19 7.34 -8.89
CA ILE A 6 24.12 8.11 -8.05
C ILE A 6 24.11 9.59 -8.44
N SER A 7 24.10 9.93 -9.75
CA SER A 7 24.01 11.31 -10.20
C SER A 7 22.67 11.96 -9.83
N LEU A 8 21.57 11.22 -9.91
CA LEU A 8 20.23 11.72 -9.53
C LEU A 8 20.12 11.95 -8.03
N THR A 9 20.65 11.05 -7.21
CA THR A 9 20.70 11.24 -5.75
C THR A 9 21.60 12.41 -5.34
N LEU A 10 22.74 12.58 -6.02
CA LEU A 10 23.63 13.74 -5.76
C LEU A 10 23.01 15.07 -6.21
N ALA A 11 22.21 15.07 -7.29
CA ALA A 11 21.51 16.25 -7.78
C ALA A 11 20.31 16.65 -6.90
N LEU A 12 19.67 15.67 -6.21
CA LEU A 12 18.58 15.91 -5.27
C LEU A 12 19.06 16.31 -3.86
N MET A 13 20.31 16.02 -3.50
CA MET A 13 20.88 16.33 -2.19
C MET A 13 20.88 17.84 -1.85
N PRO A 14 21.20 18.77 -2.76
CA PRO A 14 21.14 20.21 -2.46
C PRO A 14 19.72 20.74 -2.28
N LEU A 15 18.70 20.11 -2.85
CA LEU A 15 17.29 20.47 -2.60
C LEU A 15 16.86 20.21 -1.16
N MET A 16 17.45 19.22 -0.50
CA MET A 16 17.21 18.94 0.93
C MET A 16 17.83 20.00 1.84
N LEU A 17 18.91 20.67 1.40
CA LEU A 17 19.60 21.73 2.17
C LEU A 17 18.86 23.07 2.15
N LEU A 18 18.03 23.31 1.13
CA LEU A 18 17.25 24.55 1.01
C LEU A 18 15.99 24.56 1.90
N GLY A 19 15.65 23.43 2.52
CA GLY A 19 14.53 23.29 3.47
C GLY A 19 14.88 23.56 4.93
N GLN A 20 16.10 23.99 5.24
CA GLN A 20 16.48 24.33 6.61
C GLN A 20 15.84 25.68 6.99
N SER A 21 14.75 25.60 7.74
CA SER A 21 14.18 26.74 8.43
C SER A 21 15.15 27.31 9.45
N GLU A 22 15.01 28.61 9.75
CA GLU A 22 15.80 29.30 10.80
C GLU A 22 15.85 28.51 12.10
N PRO A 23 16.98 28.60 12.86
CA PRO A 23 17.10 27.87 14.13
C PRO A 23 15.96 28.24 15.07
N ILE A 24 15.27 27.24 15.56
CA ILE A 24 14.10 27.37 16.43
C ILE A 24 14.57 27.85 17.81
N ASP A 25 14.11 29.00 18.22
CA ASP A 25 14.32 29.51 19.59
C ASP A 25 13.41 28.74 20.56
N LEU A 26 13.96 27.73 21.23
CA LEU A 26 13.25 26.89 22.19
C LEU A 26 12.80 27.62 23.47
N GLN A 27 13.28 28.85 23.71
CA GLN A 27 12.90 29.64 24.88
C GLN A 27 11.68 30.52 24.63
N LYS A 28 11.29 30.71 23.38
CA LYS A 28 10.12 31.51 23.03
C LYS A 28 8.86 30.73 23.39
N LYS A 29 8.19 31.15 24.47
CA LYS A 29 6.91 30.59 24.89
C LYS A 29 5.93 30.77 23.74
N ASP A 30 5.50 29.66 23.15
CA ASP A 30 4.64 29.68 21.98
C ASP A 30 3.24 30.19 22.35
N THR A 31 2.98 31.47 22.06
CA THR A 31 1.68 32.12 22.28
C THR A 31 0.79 32.01 21.02
N VAL A 32 1.29 31.40 19.95
CA VAL A 32 0.55 31.29 18.69
C VAL A 32 -0.40 30.10 18.76
N GLU A 33 -1.70 30.35 18.60
CA GLU A 33 -2.69 29.28 18.42
C GLU A 33 -2.56 28.71 17.01
N TYR A 34 -1.94 27.56 16.87
CA TYR A 34 -1.87 26.86 15.59
C TYR A 34 -3.22 26.25 15.24
N LYS A 35 -3.74 26.65 14.08
CA LYS A 35 -4.99 26.13 13.56
C LYS A 35 -4.68 24.93 12.67
N GLU A 36 -5.22 23.78 13.03
CA GLU A 36 -5.10 22.57 12.23
C GLU A 36 -6.09 22.57 11.07
N GLN A 37 -5.63 22.09 9.92
CA GLN A 37 -6.46 21.98 8.74
C GLN A 37 -7.26 20.67 8.78
N TYR A 38 -8.55 20.78 8.49
CA TYR A 38 -9.47 19.67 8.30
C TYR A 38 -9.92 19.67 6.85
N GLY A 39 -9.87 18.50 6.22
CA GLY A 39 -10.19 18.35 4.82
C GLY A 39 -10.01 16.91 4.34
N LEU A 40 -10.14 16.75 3.06
CA LEU A 40 -9.94 15.50 2.34
C LEU A 40 -8.53 15.51 1.72
N ARG A 41 -7.69 14.52 2.03
CA ARG A 41 -6.47 14.25 1.28
C ARG A 41 -6.78 13.22 0.21
N VAL A 42 -6.32 13.49 -1.01
CA VAL A 42 -6.45 12.57 -2.15
C VAL A 42 -5.09 12.43 -2.80
N GLY A 43 -4.73 11.23 -3.18
CA GLY A 43 -3.42 10.97 -3.76
C GLY A 43 -3.34 9.62 -4.45
N ALA A 44 -2.12 9.23 -4.80
CA ALA A 44 -1.82 7.96 -5.43
C ALA A 44 -0.64 7.27 -4.73
N ASP A 45 -0.63 5.95 -4.80
CA ASP A 45 0.52 5.13 -4.43
C ASP A 45 1.55 5.16 -5.55
N ILE A 46 2.70 5.79 -5.26
CA ILE A 46 3.80 5.88 -6.21
C ILE A 46 4.53 4.54 -6.33
N SER A 47 4.56 3.72 -5.28
CA SER A 47 5.28 2.45 -5.31
C SER A 47 4.74 1.54 -6.42
N LYS A 48 3.42 1.48 -6.61
CA LYS A 48 2.79 0.71 -7.68
C LYS A 48 3.07 1.28 -9.06
N LEU A 49 3.03 2.61 -9.19
CA LEU A 49 3.39 3.27 -10.46
C LEU A 49 4.85 3.01 -10.83
N VAL A 50 5.79 3.13 -9.87
CA VAL A 50 7.21 2.87 -10.12
C VAL A 50 7.44 1.40 -10.49
N LEU A 51 6.80 0.46 -9.79
CA LEU A 51 6.88 -0.96 -10.12
C LEU A 51 6.38 -1.23 -11.54
N SER A 52 5.29 -0.60 -11.97
CA SER A 52 4.76 -0.73 -13.34
C SER A 52 5.72 -0.23 -14.44
N PHE A 53 6.69 0.62 -14.09
CA PHE A 53 7.73 1.08 -15.04
C PHE A 53 9.01 0.24 -15.00
N VAL A 54 9.26 -0.47 -13.90
CA VAL A 54 10.53 -1.20 -13.68
C VAL A 54 10.37 -2.70 -13.89
N ASP A 55 9.18 -3.23 -13.62
CA ASP A 55 8.84 -4.65 -13.72
C ASP A 55 7.84 -4.84 -14.86
N GLU A 56 8.27 -5.45 -15.96
CA GLU A 56 7.44 -5.70 -17.15
C GLU A 56 6.28 -6.66 -16.86
N ASP A 57 6.40 -7.47 -15.82
CA ASP A 57 5.40 -8.43 -15.37
C ASP A 57 4.39 -7.82 -14.38
N TYR A 58 4.47 -6.52 -14.10
CA TYR A 58 3.59 -5.85 -13.16
C TYR A 58 2.99 -4.58 -13.72
N THR A 59 1.68 -4.43 -13.56
CA THR A 59 0.96 -3.16 -13.80
C THR A 59 0.02 -2.91 -12.63
N GLY A 60 0.12 -1.73 -12.03
CA GLY A 60 -0.72 -1.40 -10.88
C GLY A 60 -0.93 0.10 -10.71
N LEU A 61 -2.13 0.44 -10.26
CA LEU A 61 -2.52 1.79 -9.86
C LEU A 61 -3.36 1.71 -8.59
N GLU A 62 -3.02 2.52 -7.59
CA GLU A 62 -3.82 2.67 -6.37
C GLU A 62 -4.02 4.16 -6.08
N LEU A 63 -5.28 4.54 -5.93
CA LEU A 63 -5.67 5.85 -5.41
C LEU A 63 -5.92 5.73 -3.92
N VAL A 64 -5.40 6.69 -3.18
CA VAL A 64 -5.51 6.75 -1.73
C VAL A 64 -6.23 8.02 -1.31
N GLY A 65 -7.08 7.91 -0.30
CA GLY A 65 -7.77 9.06 0.26
C GLY A 65 -7.94 8.94 1.77
N ASP A 66 -7.84 10.06 2.48
CA ASP A 66 -8.20 10.12 3.88
C ASP A 66 -8.88 11.43 4.24
N TYR A 67 -9.83 11.33 5.16
CA TYR A 67 -10.60 12.46 5.68
C TYR A 67 -10.40 12.59 7.19
N ARG A 68 -9.98 13.76 7.64
CA ARG A 68 -9.76 14.04 9.04
C ARG A 68 -11.08 14.25 9.80
N LEU A 69 -11.44 13.30 10.68
CA LEU A 69 -12.64 13.40 11.53
C LEU A 69 -12.39 14.19 12.80
N THR A 70 -11.28 13.87 13.46
CA THR A 70 -10.90 14.52 14.71
C THR A 70 -9.44 14.93 14.66
N HIS A 71 -8.94 15.48 15.74
CA HIS A 71 -7.53 15.82 15.90
C HIS A 71 -6.59 14.63 15.63
N LYS A 72 -7.00 13.42 16.03
CA LYS A 72 -6.17 12.21 15.92
C LYS A 72 -6.72 11.14 14.97
N LEU A 73 -8.00 11.21 14.60
CA LEU A 73 -8.67 10.15 13.85
C LEU A 73 -8.98 10.59 12.43
N TYR A 74 -8.65 9.71 11.48
CA TYR A 74 -8.92 9.87 10.07
C TYR A 74 -9.69 8.66 9.55
N LEU A 75 -10.68 8.88 8.69
CA LEU A 75 -11.22 7.84 7.82
C LEU A 75 -10.30 7.71 6.62
N ALA A 76 -10.04 6.51 6.18
CA ALA A 76 -9.23 6.30 5.00
C ALA A 76 -9.83 5.23 4.11
N ALA A 77 -9.70 5.46 2.79
CA ALA A 77 -10.14 4.55 1.76
C ALA A 77 -9.12 4.50 0.62
N GLU A 78 -9.02 3.35 0.00
CA GLU A 78 -8.10 3.09 -1.09
C GLU A 78 -8.83 2.26 -2.14
N ILE A 79 -8.56 2.54 -3.41
CA ILE A 79 -9.07 1.75 -4.53
C ILE A 79 -7.92 1.51 -5.51
N GLY A 80 -7.76 0.29 -5.95
CA GLY A 80 -6.68 -0.06 -6.86
C GLY A 80 -7.05 -1.16 -7.83
N ASN A 81 -6.22 -1.25 -8.85
CA ASN A 81 -6.22 -2.33 -9.82
C ASN A 81 -4.79 -2.79 -10.03
N GLU A 82 -4.60 -4.10 -10.12
CA GLU A 82 -3.29 -4.71 -10.34
C GLU A 82 -3.40 -5.87 -11.31
N THR A 83 -2.38 -5.99 -12.15
CA THR A 83 -2.11 -7.18 -12.96
C THR A 83 -0.68 -7.62 -12.70
N LYS A 84 -0.49 -8.90 -12.38
CA LYS A 84 0.82 -9.49 -12.12
C LYS A 84 0.95 -10.82 -12.83
N THR A 85 1.97 -10.94 -13.66
CA THR A 85 2.43 -12.21 -14.23
C THR A 85 3.54 -12.75 -13.35
N GLN A 86 3.52 -14.02 -13.03
CA GLN A 86 4.53 -14.65 -12.20
C GLN A 86 4.84 -16.07 -12.69
N SER A 87 6.14 -16.42 -12.67
CA SER A 87 6.64 -17.75 -12.94
C SER A 87 7.23 -18.36 -11.70
N GLU A 88 6.89 -19.60 -11.43
CA GLU A 88 7.55 -20.40 -10.40
C GLU A 88 8.39 -21.47 -11.09
N ASN A 89 9.67 -21.60 -10.68
CA ASN A 89 10.61 -22.52 -11.28
C ASN A 89 11.15 -23.48 -10.22
N LEU A 90 11.28 -24.75 -10.58
CA LEU A 90 12.02 -25.75 -9.81
C LEU A 90 13.36 -25.99 -10.51
N ALA A 91 14.44 -25.49 -9.91
CA ALA A 91 15.76 -25.44 -10.52
C ALA A 91 15.72 -24.68 -11.88
N GLN A 92 15.86 -25.38 -12.99
CA GLN A 92 15.83 -24.81 -14.35
C GLN A 92 14.53 -25.13 -15.11
N THR A 93 13.59 -25.81 -14.49
CA THR A 93 12.31 -26.21 -15.10
C THR A 93 11.20 -25.31 -14.64
N LEU A 94 10.44 -24.74 -15.59
CA LEU A 94 9.22 -23.99 -15.28
C LEU A 94 8.20 -24.93 -14.63
N LEU A 95 7.74 -24.62 -13.43
CA LEU A 95 6.63 -25.33 -12.82
C LEU A 95 5.31 -24.81 -13.37
N TYR A 96 5.08 -23.52 -13.26
CA TYR A 96 3.92 -22.83 -13.82
C TYR A 96 4.21 -21.35 -14.05
N ASN A 97 3.53 -20.78 -15.01
CA ASN A 97 3.42 -19.35 -15.25
C ASN A 97 1.94 -18.96 -15.19
N PHE A 98 1.62 -17.94 -14.43
CA PHE A 98 0.25 -17.45 -14.30
C PHE A 98 0.20 -15.94 -14.31
N GLU A 99 -0.94 -15.39 -14.70
CA GLU A 99 -1.28 -13.99 -14.60
C GLU A 99 -2.50 -13.82 -13.72
N THR A 100 -2.44 -12.88 -12.79
CA THR A 100 -3.60 -12.48 -11.99
C THR A 100 -3.91 -11.02 -12.28
N SER A 101 -5.19 -10.71 -12.56
CA SER A 101 -5.66 -9.36 -12.82
C SER A 101 -6.95 -9.08 -12.05
N GLY A 102 -7.02 -7.91 -11.38
CA GLY A 102 -8.22 -7.55 -10.65
C GLY A 102 -8.15 -6.23 -9.93
N SER A 103 -9.28 -5.90 -9.30
CA SER A 103 -9.48 -4.66 -8.57
C SER A 103 -9.76 -4.94 -7.11
N TYR A 104 -9.43 -3.97 -6.27
CA TYR A 104 -9.70 -4.04 -4.84
C TYR A 104 -10.09 -2.68 -4.28
N ILE A 105 -10.78 -2.74 -3.16
CA ILE A 105 -11.12 -1.59 -2.34
C ILE A 105 -10.74 -1.87 -0.88
N LYS A 106 -10.21 -0.86 -0.20
CA LYS A 106 -9.88 -0.91 1.22
C LYS A 106 -10.52 0.27 1.92
N ALA A 107 -11.06 0.04 3.11
CA ALA A 107 -11.63 1.09 3.93
C ALA A 107 -11.29 0.86 5.40
N GLY A 108 -11.09 1.94 6.15
CA GLY A 108 -10.75 1.83 7.55
C GLY A 108 -10.42 3.16 8.22
N VAL A 109 -9.64 3.07 9.28
CA VAL A 109 -9.33 4.23 10.13
C VAL A 109 -7.84 4.31 10.40
N ASP A 110 -7.34 5.54 10.47
CA ASP A 110 -5.98 5.88 10.88
C ASP A 110 -6.02 6.73 12.13
N MET A 111 -5.20 6.38 13.10
CA MET A 111 -4.96 7.17 14.30
C MET A 111 -3.59 7.84 14.21
N ASN A 112 -3.56 9.17 14.26
CA ASN A 112 -2.31 9.92 14.37
C ASN A 112 -1.84 9.90 15.83
N THR A 113 -0.67 9.33 16.06
CA THR A 113 -0.04 9.23 17.38
C THR A 113 0.97 10.36 17.63
N TYR A 114 1.31 11.13 16.58
CA TYR A 114 2.28 12.22 16.66
C TYR A 114 1.63 13.54 17.04
N GLU A 115 2.23 14.26 17.98
CA GLU A 115 1.86 15.62 18.32
C GLU A 115 2.78 16.61 17.60
N ASN A 116 2.23 17.32 16.63
CA ASN A 116 2.98 18.31 15.86
C ASN A 116 3.44 19.50 16.72
N TRP A 117 4.66 19.93 16.49
CA TRP A 117 5.25 21.13 17.04
C TRP A 117 5.25 22.22 15.95
N PHE A 118 5.16 23.50 16.36
CA PHE A 118 5.32 24.66 15.47
C PHE A 118 4.44 24.69 14.20
N GLY A 119 3.21 24.18 14.29
CA GLY A 119 2.25 24.26 13.18
C GLY A 119 2.48 23.31 12.02
N MET A 120 3.43 22.37 12.15
CA MET A 120 3.59 21.28 11.16
C MET A 120 2.36 20.36 11.17
N ASN A 121 2.04 19.76 10.02
CA ASN A 121 0.93 18.81 9.86
C ASN A 121 1.43 17.39 9.57
N ASN A 122 2.53 16.99 10.19
CA ASN A 122 3.08 15.65 10.07
C ASN A 122 2.25 14.65 10.89
N SER A 123 2.29 13.38 10.52
CA SER A 123 1.59 12.34 11.27
C SER A 123 2.38 11.04 11.29
N ILE A 124 2.37 10.37 12.45
CA ILE A 124 2.74 8.98 12.62
C ILE A 124 1.44 8.22 12.81
N ILE A 125 1.14 7.33 11.87
CA ILE A 125 -0.14 6.65 11.77
C ILE A 125 -0.03 5.21 12.28
N LEU A 126 -1.02 4.84 13.08
CA LEU A 126 -1.41 3.46 13.32
C LEU A 126 -2.79 3.30 12.75
N GLY A 127 -2.98 2.35 11.83
CA GLY A 127 -4.24 2.21 11.12
C GLY A 127 -4.69 0.76 10.99
N GLY A 128 -5.96 0.62 10.66
CA GLY A 128 -6.58 -0.65 10.30
C GLY A 128 -7.45 -0.49 9.07
N ARG A 129 -7.46 -1.49 8.20
CA ARG A 129 -8.30 -1.56 6.99
C ARG A 129 -9.01 -2.91 6.95
N TYR A 130 -10.18 -2.88 6.40
CA TYR A 130 -10.82 -4.04 5.80
C TYR A 130 -10.76 -3.89 4.29
N ALA A 131 -10.35 -4.95 3.62
CA ALA A 131 -10.13 -4.94 2.19
C ALA A 131 -10.87 -6.08 1.50
N VAL A 132 -11.30 -5.84 0.27
CA VAL A 132 -11.95 -6.83 -0.59
C VAL A 132 -11.37 -6.70 -1.99
N ALA A 133 -11.06 -7.83 -2.61
CA ALA A 133 -10.65 -7.92 -4.01
C ALA A 133 -11.59 -8.83 -4.81
N SER A 134 -11.72 -8.48 -6.08
CA SER A 134 -12.34 -9.35 -7.11
C SER A 134 -11.38 -9.41 -8.30
N PHE A 135 -11.07 -10.62 -8.73
CA PHE A 135 -10.01 -10.83 -9.71
C PHE A 135 -10.24 -12.10 -10.54
N SER A 136 -9.46 -12.23 -11.59
CA SER A 136 -9.30 -13.46 -12.37
C SER A 136 -7.85 -13.88 -12.37
N GLN A 137 -7.63 -15.15 -12.62
CA GLN A 137 -6.31 -15.76 -12.69
C GLN A 137 -6.23 -16.65 -13.92
N THR A 138 -5.21 -16.46 -14.75
CA THR A 138 -4.99 -17.23 -15.98
C THR A 138 -3.74 -18.06 -15.82
N LEU A 139 -3.85 -19.37 -16.00
CA LEU A 139 -2.72 -20.28 -16.07
C LEU A 139 -2.16 -20.25 -17.49
N ASN A 140 -1.03 -19.55 -17.70
CA ASN A 140 -0.46 -19.39 -19.02
C ASN A 140 0.26 -20.65 -19.49
N ASP A 141 1.06 -21.25 -18.61
CA ASP A 141 1.85 -22.45 -18.92
C ASP A 141 2.20 -23.21 -17.64
N TYR A 142 2.40 -24.52 -17.75
CA TYR A 142 2.90 -25.35 -16.66
C TYR A 142 3.63 -26.59 -17.19
N THR A 143 4.52 -27.13 -16.35
CA THR A 143 5.22 -28.39 -16.63
C THR A 143 4.82 -29.45 -15.61
N ILE A 144 4.33 -30.59 -16.08
CA ILE A 144 4.04 -31.71 -15.22
C ILE A 144 5.38 -32.38 -14.87
N TYR A 145 5.76 -32.27 -13.60
CA TYR A 145 6.91 -32.98 -13.07
C TYR A 145 6.46 -34.27 -12.42
N ASP A 146 6.46 -35.37 -13.19
CA ASP A 146 6.12 -36.69 -12.69
C ASP A 146 7.37 -37.59 -12.72
N SER A 147 7.79 -38.01 -11.53
CA SER A 147 8.83 -39.04 -11.38
C SER A 147 8.34 -40.46 -11.76
N ASN A 148 7.02 -40.61 -11.93
CA ASN A 148 6.35 -41.87 -12.20
C ASN A 148 5.46 -41.76 -13.45
N GLN A 149 6.03 -41.90 -14.64
CA GLN A 149 5.39 -41.66 -15.93
C GLN A 149 4.12 -42.49 -16.22
N TYR A 150 3.70 -43.34 -15.28
CA TYR A 150 2.56 -44.23 -15.45
C TYR A 150 1.20 -43.68 -14.96
N TYR A 151 1.16 -42.55 -14.20
CA TYR A 151 -0.05 -42.05 -13.55
C TYR A 151 -0.19 -40.54 -13.66
N ASN A 152 -0.25 -40.01 -14.81
CA ASN A 152 -0.07 -38.57 -14.89
C ASN A 152 -1.28 -37.74 -15.25
N GLN A 153 -2.47 -38.24 -15.35
CA GLN A 153 -3.57 -37.45 -15.97
C GLN A 153 -4.66 -36.93 -15.02
N GLU A 154 -4.76 -37.43 -13.79
CA GLU A 154 -5.86 -37.01 -12.91
C GLU A 154 -5.56 -35.74 -12.10
N PHE A 155 -4.31 -35.39 -11.93
CA PHE A 155 -3.90 -34.30 -11.03
C PHE A 155 -4.19 -32.89 -11.58
N LEU A 156 -4.37 -32.75 -12.86
CA LEU A 156 -4.60 -31.49 -13.55
C LEU A 156 -5.86 -31.51 -14.45
N ALA A 157 -6.79 -32.39 -14.17
CA ALA A 157 -8.06 -32.41 -14.87
C ALA A 157 -8.76 -31.06 -14.66
N GLY A 158 -8.81 -30.24 -15.71
CA GLY A 158 -9.41 -28.94 -15.68
C GLY A 158 -8.47 -27.74 -15.53
N ALA A 159 -7.17 -27.92 -15.34
CA ALA A 159 -6.16 -26.87 -15.42
C ALA A 159 -5.40 -26.98 -16.74
N GLU A 160 -5.95 -26.45 -17.82
CA GLU A 160 -5.29 -26.43 -19.14
C GLU A 160 -4.57 -25.08 -19.34
N PRO A 161 -3.39 -25.07 -20.04
CA PRO A 161 -2.73 -23.82 -20.41
C PRO A 161 -3.67 -22.87 -21.15
N GLY A 162 -3.65 -21.58 -20.77
CA GLY A 162 -4.54 -20.57 -21.31
C GLY A 162 -5.94 -20.55 -20.66
N ARG A 163 -6.21 -21.41 -19.66
CA ARG A 163 -7.47 -21.40 -18.95
C ARG A 163 -7.53 -20.22 -17.97
N GLU A 164 -8.62 -19.48 -18.03
CA GLU A 164 -8.95 -18.39 -17.12
C GLU A 164 -9.91 -18.86 -16.02
N PHE A 165 -9.57 -18.58 -14.78
CA PHE A 165 -10.38 -18.79 -13.58
C PHE A 165 -10.95 -17.44 -13.15
N THR A 166 -12.27 -17.27 -13.27
CA THR A 166 -12.95 -16.01 -13.03
C THR A 166 -13.81 -16.05 -11.78
N GLY A 167 -14.22 -14.87 -11.30
CA GLY A 167 -15.11 -14.76 -10.15
C GLY A 167 -14.42 -15.08 -8.82
N LEU A 168 -13.10 -14.99 -8.80
CA LEU A 168 -12.29 -15.14 -7.59
C LEU A 168 -12.47 -13.92 -6.71
N THR A 169 -12.58 -14.14 -5.41
CA THR A 169 -12.74 -13.06 -4.44
C THR A 169 -11.95 -13.35 -3.18
N ALA A 170 -11.39 -12.31 -2.60
CA ALA A 170 -10.71 -12.42 -1.32
C ALA A 170 -11.04 -11.23 -0.43
N SER A 171 -10.97 -11.42 0.88
CA SER A 171 -11.05 -10.33 1.85
C SER A 171 -10.02 -10.51 2.95
N TRP A 172 -9.51 -9.40 3.46
CA TRP A 172 -8.48 -9.41 4.49
C TRP A 172 -8.57 -8.19 5.40
N LEU A 173 -7.93 -8.29 6.55
CA LEU A 173 -7.67 -7.19 7.46
C LEU A 173 -6.23 -6.73 7.28
N GLU A 174 -6.00 -5.42 7.29
CA GLU A 174 -4.65 -4.85 7.29
C GLU A 174 -4.42 -4.04 8.57
N PHE A 175 -3.27 -4.25 9.20
CA PHE A 175 -2.69 -3.37 10.20
C PHE A 175 -1.63 -2.51 9.53
N ILE A 176 -1.66 -1.19 9.78
CA ILE A 176 -0.83 -0.20 9.10
C ILE A 176 -0.03 0.59 10.12
N VAL A 177 1.26 0.71 9.85
CA VAL A 177 2.15 1.65 10.53
C VAL A 177 2.78 2.54 9.47
N GLY A 178 2.70 3.86 9.65
CA GLY A 178 3.22 4.76 8.63
C GLY A 178 3.52 6.16 9.14
N ILE A 179 4.15 6.92 8.26
CA ILE A 179 4.43 8.33 8.45
C ILE A 179 3.90 9.11 7.26
N LYS A 180 3.36 10.30 7.52
CA LYS A 180 3.01 11.28 6.49
C LYS A 180 3.61 12.62 6.87
N ALA A 181 4.30 13.25 5.95
CA ALA A 181 4.93 14.55 6.13
C ALA A 181 4.43 15.55 5.09
N GLU A 182 4.11 16.77 5.54
CA GLU A 182 3.81 17.88 4.66
C GLU A 182 5.12 18.45 4.11
N LEU A 183 5.33 18.35 2.78
CA LEU A 183 6.51 18.91 2.12
C LEU A 183 6.32 20.37 1.75
N PHE A 184 5.18 20.69 1.17
CA PHE A 184 4.79 22.05 0.76
C PHE A 184 3.34 22.25 1.18
N ALA A 185 2.83 23.48 1.00
CA ALA A 185 1.44 23.79 1.31
C ALA A 185 0.46 22.76 0.72
N ASN A 186 -0.11 21.93 1.59
CA ASN A 186 -1.10 20.90 1.29
C ASN A 186 -0.58 19.66 0.51
N ILE A 187 0.71 19.55 0.17
CA ILE A 187 1.29 18.37 -0.47
C ILE A 187 1.97 17.51 0.58
N TYR A 188 1.56 16.25 0.65
CA TYR A 188 2.04 15.27 1.60
C TYR A 188 2.72 14.12 0.89
N VAL A 189 3.83 13.66 1.47
CA VAL A 189 4.39 12.35 1.16
C VAL A 189 4.15 11.41 2.32
N GLY A 190 3.87 10.17 2.00
CA GLY A 190 3.63 9.13 2.99
C GLY A 190 4.42 7.87 2.67
N MET A 191 4.81 7.17 3.74
CA MET A 191 5.36 5.84 3.68
C MET A 191 4.67 4.98 4.74
N SER A 192 4.27 3.77 4.38
CA SER A 192 3.66 2.84 5.32
C SER A 192 4.09 1.40 5.07
N ALA A 193 4.20 0.64 6.16
CA ALA A 193 4.27 -0.81 6.17
C ALA A 193 2.91 -1.37 6.59
N ARG A 194 2.51 -2.46 5.97
CA ARG A 194 1.20 -3.08 6.12
C ARG A 194 1.33 -4.57 6.36
N LEU A 195 0.66 -5.06 7.39
CA LEU A 195 0.52 -6.47 7.67
C LEU A 195 -0.93 -6.89 7.40
N GLY A 196 -1.12 -7.71 6.38
CA GLY A 196 -2.42 -8.26 5.99
C GLY A 196 -2.67 -9.60 6.66
N PHE A 197 -3.91 -9.85 7.05
CA PHE A 197 -4.41 -11.14 7.49
C PHE A 197 -5.62 -11.54 6.65
N LEU A 198 -5.48 -12.60 5.86
CA LEU A 198 -6.50 -13.11 4.95
C LEU A 198 -7.67 -13.71 5.76
N VAL A 199 -8.87 -13.21 5.52
CA VAL A 199 -10.11 -13.64 6.21
C VAL A 199 -10.88 -14.61 5.34
N THR A 200 -11.05 -14.27 4.05
CA THR A 200 -11.70 -15.15 3.07
C THR A 200 -10.85 -15.22 1.82
N ASN A 201 -10.78 -16.41 1.24
CA ASN A 201 -10.10 -16.67 -0.01
C ASN A 201 -10.95 -17.66 -0.80
N LYS A 202 -11.71 -17.16 -1.79
CA LYS A 202 -12.51 -18.00 -2.67
C LYS A 202 -11.65 -18.41 -3.85
N GLU A 203 -11.24 -19.65 -3.86
CA GLU A 203 -10.40 -20.28 -4.87
C GLU A 203 -11.25 -21.12 -5.84
N ASP A 204 -10.67 -21.47 -6.99
CA ASP A 204 -11.18 -22.53 -7.85
C ASP A 204 -10.65 -23.88 -7.37
N ASP A 205 -11.46 -24.95 -7.50
CA ASP A 205 -11.07 -26.29 -7.05
C ASP A 205 -9.85 -26.84 -7.80
N ASN A 206 -9.55 -26.32 -9.00
CA ASN A 206 -8.48 -26.80 -9.88
C ASN A 206 -7.19 -25.96 -9.79
N PHE A 207 -7.28 -24.71 -9.28
CA PHE A 207 -6.11 -23.85 -9.22
C PHE A 207 -6.23 -22.85 -8.04
N PRO A 208 -5.29 -22.89 -7.08
CA PRO A 208 -5.32 -22.03 -5.90
C PRO A 208 -5.00 -20.57 -6.27
N ASN A 209 -5.44 -19.65 -5.44
CA ASN A 209 -5.07 -18.26 -5.57
C ASN A 209 -3.63 -18.05 -5.12
N LEU A 210 -2.73 -17.77 -6.06
CA LEU A 210 -1.30 -17.59 -5.78
C LEU A 210 -0.92 -16.13 -5.52
N TRP A 211 -1.70 -15.21 -6.11
CA TRP A 211 -1.56 -13.76 -5.95
C TRP A 211 -2.94 -13.12 -5.84
N ILE A 212 -3.10 -12.22 -4.88
CA ILE A 212 -4.33 -11.47 -4.71
C ILE A 212 -4.04 -9.98 -4.88
N PRO A 213 -4.71 -9.28 -5.84
CA PRO A 213 -4.54 -7.84 -6.02
C PRO A 213 -4.77 -7.07 -4.73
N GLY A 214 -3.83 -6.19 -4.38
CA GLY A 214 -3.86 -5.40 -3.15
C GLY A 214 -3.42 -6.13 -1.87
N PHE A 215 -3.36 -7.47 -1.88
CA PHE A 215 -2.86 -8.27 -0.75
C PHE A 215 -1.42 -8.74 -0.96
N ASN A 216 -1.05 -9.19 -2.15
CA ASN A 216 0.24 -9.73 -2.55
C ASN A 216 0.24 -11.27 -2.70
N LYS A 217 1.43 -11.89 -2.65
CA LYS A 217 1.62 -13.34 -2.79
C LYS A 217 0.92 -14.08 -1.64
N VAL A 218 0.14 -15.09 -1.99
CA VAL A 218 -0.43 -16.05 -1.04
C VAL A 218 0.61 -17.15 -0.83
N THR A 219 0.93 -17.41 0.43
CA THR A 219 1.87 -18.47 0.80
C THR A 219 1.10 -19.62 1.40
N ASP A 220 1.34 -20.83 0.90
CA ASP A 220 0.69 -22.03 1.41
C ASP A 220 0.89 -22.19 2.93
N GLY A 221 -0.19 -22.50 3.63
CA GLY A 221 -0.21 -22.62 5.09
C GLY A 221 -0.09 -21.30 5.86
N SER A 222 -0.11 -20.12 5.20
CA SER A 222 -0.04 -18.83 5.85
C SER A 222 -1.14 -17.88 5.37
N ASN A 223 -1.84 -17.27 6.33
CA ASN A 223 -2.84 -16.23 6.04
C ASN A 223 -2.25 -14.80 6.11
N PHE A 224 -0.94 -14.65 6.30
CA PHE A 224 -0.30 -13.35 6.44
C PHE A 224 0.33 -12.88 5.15
N GLY A 225 0.18 -11.59 4.87
CA GLY A 225 0.83 -10.87 3.78
C GLY A 225 1.47 -9.59 4.30
N VAL A 226 2.57 -9.18 3.68
CA VAL A 226 3.26 -7.93 4.01
C VAL A 226 3.33 -7.06 2.78
N ASN A 227 2.96 -5.80 2.93
CA ASN A 227 3.01 -4.78 1.90
C ASN A 227 3.68 -3.51 2.41
N TYR A 228 4.12 -2.68 1.48
CA TYR A 228 4.56 -1.31 1.73
C TYR A 228 3.95 -0.38 0.69
N ASN A 229 3.78 0.87 1.08
CA ASN A 229 3.19 1.89 0.23
C ASN A 229 3.98 3.19 0.35
N TYR A 230 4.21 3.85 -0.77
CA TYR A 230 4.77 5.20 -0.86
C TYR A 230 3.77 6.08 -1.60
N SER A 231 3.21 7.06 -0.91
CA SER A 231 2.14 7.89 -1.48
C SER A 231 2.52 9.35 -1.60
N ILE A 232 2.01 9.99 -2.63
CA ILE A 232 1.90 11.46 -2.72
C ILE A 232 0.43 11.81 -2.67
N SER A 233 0.06 12.78 -1.82
CA SER A 233 -1.32 13.22 -1.68
C SER A 233 -1.41 14.73 -1.51
N TYR A 234 -2.56 15.27 -1.90
CA TYR A 234 -2.91 16.68 -1.77
C TYR A 234 -4.08 16.84 -0.82
N LEU A 235 -3.94 17.74 0.17
CA LEU A 235 -5.00 18.10 1.10
C LEU A 235 -5.88 19.20 0.50
N ILE A 236 -7.14 18.90 0.32
CA ILE A 236 -8.20 19.86 -0.01
C ILE A 236 -8.76 20.37 1.33
N PRO A 237 -8.35 21.58 1.78
CA PRO A 237 -8.77 22.07 3.10
C PRO A 237 -10.21 22.57 3.06
N PHE A 238 -11.05 22.09 3.95
CA PHE A 238 -12.43 22.57 4.09
C PHE A 238 -12.54 23.66 5.15
N TYR A 239 -11.93 23.45 6.31
CA TYR A 239 -11.94 24.41 7.41
C TYR A 239 -10.70 24.25 8.31
N LYS A 240 -10.43 25.28 9.10
CA LYS A 240 -9.36 25.28 10.11
C LYS A 240 -9.97 25.31 11.51
N LYS A 241 -9.45 24.47 12.40
CA LYS A 241 -9.89 24.40 13.79
C LYS A 241 -8.71 24.60 14.74
N SER A 242 -8.87 25.46 15.76
CA SER A 242 -7.83 25.64 16.78
C SER A 242 -7.77 24.44 17.71
N LYS A 243 -6.54 24.07 18.09
CA LYS A 243 -6.29 23.03 19.10
C LYS A 243 -6.77 23.57 20.46
N LYS A 244 -7.74 22.92 21.11
CA LYS A 244 -8.11 23.30 22.48
C LYS A 244 -6.89 23.08 23.39
N LYS A 245 -6.43 24.15 24.04
CA LYS A 245 -5.39 24.07 25.07
C LYS A 245 -5.89 23.14 26.19
N LYS A 246 -5.16 22.08 26.53
CA LYS A 246 -5.39 21.39 27.80
C LYS A 246 -5.01 22.37 28.91
N GLU A 247 -5.97 22.78 29.73
CA GLU A 247 -5.64 23.48 30.96
C GLU A 247 -4.74 22.58 31.81
N PRO A 248 -3.61 23.09 32.32
CA PRO A 248 -2.82 22.32 33.26
C PRO A 248 -3.70 22.03 34.49
N ASN A 249 -3.86 20.73 34.79
CA ASN A 249 -4.52 20.34 36.04
C ASN A 249 -3.80 21.05 37.17
N GLN A 250 -4.52 21.94 37.83
CA GLN A 250 -4.14 22.48 39.12
C GLN A 250 -4.18 21.30 40.10
N GLN A 251 -3.03 20.81 40.49
CA GLN A 251 -2.83 20.05 41.72
C GLN A 251 -2.34 21.00 42.82
#